data_a55954a7dc26ec030e245b7571230a51
#
_entry.id   a55954a7dc26ec030e245b7571230a51
#
_cell.length_a   1.000
_cell.length_b   1.000
_cell.length_c   1.000
_cell.angle_alpha   90.00
_cell.angle_beta   90.00
_cell.angle_gamma   90.00
#
_symmetry.space_group_name_H-M   'P 1'
#
loop_
_entity.id
_entity.type
_entity.pdbx_description
1 polymer ?
#
loop_
_entity_poly.entity_id
_entity_poly.type
_entity_poly.pdbx_seq_one_letter_code
_entity_poly.pdbx_strand_id
1 'polypeptide(L)'
;LNYASTVSYVAGTYICDGTMTASEIANLAAEKGFSVYALISVTNDNQFPELYKDASIPLIDGSGRWLDNSVEKGGKPWMTPYSETTVSYMTAIIQELDNAGFSAAICQDFVYPSFWESDRDFIDVDAYFGADRYKAMQDLADAMVNASKNMTVVLDMD
;
A
#
# COMPACT_ATOMS: atom_id res chain seq x y z
N LEU A 1 -3.13 0.23 10.20
CA LEU A 1 -1.80 0.63 10.71
C LEU A 1 -1.76 0.45 12.22
N ASN A 2 -0.70 -0.21 12.74
CA ASN A 2 -0.53 -0.51 14.17
C ASN A 2 0.14 0.63 14.95
N TYR A 3 0.15 1.84 14.41
CA TYR A 3 0.64 3.04 15.07
C TYR A 3 -0.29 4.23 14.76
N ALA A 4 -0.23 5.28 15.58
CA ALA A 4 -1.00 6.51 15.38
C ALA A 4 -0.34 7.35 14.27
N SER A 5 -0.78 7.13 13.03
CA SER A 5 -0.30 7.87 11.86
C SER A 5 -0.87 9.29 11.82
N THR A 6 -0.04 10.24 11.40
CA THR A 6 -0.43 11.63 11.13
C THR A 6 -0.74 11.89 9.65
N VAL A 7 -0.56 10.88 8.79
CA VAL A 7 -0.88 10.95 7.37
C VAL A 7 -2.37 11.21 7.18
N SER A 8 -2.71 12.28 6.47
CA SER A 8 -4.09 12.78 6.33
C SER A 8 -5.07 11.76 5.76
N TYR A 9 -4.58 10.81 4.98
CA TYR A 9 -5.41 9.72 4.42
C TYR A 9 -5.96 8.76 5.48
N VAL A 10 -5.26 8.58 6.60
CA VAL A 10 -5.59 7.53 7.57
C VAL A 10 -5.69 8.03 9.01
N ALA A 11 -5.18 9.21 9.31
CA ALA A 11 -5.24 9.79 10.65
C ALA A 11 -6.69 9.86 11.16
N GLY A 12 -6.94 9.25 12.33
CA GLY A 12 -8.27 9.22 12.95
C GLY A 12 -9.28 8.29 12.26
N THR A 13 -8.85 7.45 11.31
CA THR A 13 -9.71 6.43 10.69
C THR A 13 -9.58 5.08 11.40
N TYR A 14 -10.49 4.15 11.13
CA TYR A 14 -10.49 2.81 11.72
C TYR A 14 -9.30 1.92 11.28
N ILE A 15 -8.59 2.31 10.21
CA ILE A 15 -7.39 1.59 9.75
C ILE A 15 -6.11 2.05 10.44
N CYS A 16 -6.21 3.03 11.34
CA CYS A 16 -5.12 3.60 12.12
C CYS A 16 -5.49 3.51 13.60
N ASP A 17 -5.29 2.35 14.21
CA ASP A 17 -5.73 2.00 15.57
C ASP A 17 -4.62 2.00 16.62
N GLY A 18 -3.39 2.30 16.21
CA GLY A 18 -2.24 2.40 17.11
C GLY A 18 -2.36 3.58 18.09
N THR A 19 -1.76 3.44 19.25
CA THR A 19 -1.77 4.46 20.31
C THR A 19 -0.48 5.29 20.38
N MET A 20 0.62 4.75 19.83
CA MET A 20 1.91 5.44 19.73
C MET A 20 2.12 5.94 18.32
N THR A 21 2.67 7.13 18.17
CA THR A 21 3.12 7.65 16.88
C THR A 21 4.38 6.93 16.38
N ALA A 22 4.66 7.01 15.09
CA ALA A 22 5.89 6.46 14.51
C ALA A 22 7.15 7.03 15.23
N SER A 23 7.16 8.32 15.54
CA SER A 23 8.28 8.97 16.24
C SER A 23 8.45 8.46 17.67
N GLU A 24 7.37 8.22 18.43
CA GLU A 24 7.43 7.65 19.77
C GLU A 24 8.01 6.24 19.76
N ILE A 25 7.60 5.42 18.77
CA ILE A 25 8.13 4.06 18.57
C ILE A 25 9.63 4.11 18.26
N ALA A 26 10.05 4.95 17.32
CA ALA A 26 11.46 5.07 16.92
C ALA A 26 12.34 5.58 18.08
N ASN A 27 11.87 6.58 18.83
CA ASN A 27 12.58 7.11 19.99
C ASN A 27 12.74 6.05 21.09
N LEU A 28 11.68 5.31 21.40
CA LEU A 28 11.73 4.24 22.41
C LEU A 28 12.70 3.14 22.01
N ALA A 29 12.74 2.76 20.71
CA ALA A 29 13.69 1.80 20.18
C ALA A 29 15.15 2.31 20.32
N ALA A 30 15.39 3.56 19.93
CA ALA A 30 16.71 4.19 20.03
C ALA A 30 17.22 4.26 21.47
N GLU A 31 16.35 4.63 22.44
CA GLU A 31 16.69 4.62 23.88
C GLU A 31 17.14 3.24 24.39
N LYS A 32 16.65 2.17 23.78
CA LYS A 32 17.02 0.79 24.11
C LYS A 32 18.16 0.23 23.24
N GLY A 33 18.69 1.02 22.31
CA GLY A 33 19.75 0.61 21.40
C GLY A 33 19.27 -0.32 20.27
N PHE A 34 17.99 -0.28 19.91
CA PHE A 34 17.42 -1.07 18.83
C PHE A 34 17.22 -0.24 17.56
N SER A 35 17.41 -0.88 16.40
CA SER A 35 16.90 -0.37 15.13
C SER A 35 15.45 -0.81 14.96
N VAL A 36 14.61 0.05 14.38
CA VAL A 36 13.21 -0.26 14.11
C VAL A 36 12.97 -0.34 12.61
N TYR A 37 12.20 -1.34 12.20
CA TYR A 37 11.79 -1.59 10.83
C TYR A 37 10.27 -1.60 10.75
N ALA A 38 9.72 -1.01 9.69
CA ALA A 38 8.31 -1.11 9.38
C ALA A 38 8.05 -2.26 8.41
N LEU A 39 6.97 -3.00 8.64
CA LEU A 39 6.46 -4.00 7.71
C LEU A 39 5.16 -3.45 7.13
N ILE A 40 5.10 -3.28 5.80
CA ILE A 40 4.00 -2.60 5.10
C ILE A 40 3.47 -3.54 4.02
N SER A 41 2.18 -3.86 4.05
CA SER A 41 1.52 -4.46 2.90
C SER A 41 1.22 -3.36 1.88
N VAL A 42 1.61 -3.56 0.63
CA VAL A 42 1.44 -2.55 -0.44
C VAL A 42 0.16 -2.81 -1.20
N THR A 43 0.19 -3.63 -2.23
CA THR A 43 -0.98 -3.83 -3.10
C THR A 43 -2.07 -4.69 -2.45
N ASN A 44 -1.72 -5.54 -1.49
CA ASN A 44 -2.66 -6.34 -0.71
C ASN A 44 -3.15 -5.63 0.58
N ASP A 45 -3.01 -4.30 0.68
CA ASP A 45 -3.75 -3.54 1.68
C ASP A 45 -5.23 -3.52 1.29
N ASN A 46 -6.02 -4.33 1.98
CA ASN A 46 -7.45 -4.45 1.70
C ASN A 46 -8.29 -3.38 2.41
N GLN A 47 -7.73 -2.68 3.40
CA GLN A 47 -8.46 -1.72 4.22
C GLN A 47 -8.47 -0.33 3.59
N PHE A 48 -7.34 0.11 3.05
CA PHE A 48 -7.24 1.42 2.41
C PHE A 48 -8.22 1.59 1.24
N PRO A 49 -8.36 0.63 0.30
CA PRO A 49 -9.34 0.73 -0.78
C PRO A 49 -10.80 0.64 -0.31
N GLU A 50 -11.09 0.23 0.93
CA GLU A 50 -12.43 0.37 1.50
C GLU A 50 -12.78 1.82 1.83
N LEU A 51 -11.78 2.63 2.25
CA LEU A 51 -11.96 4.08 2.46
C LEU A 51 -11.91 4.86 1.16
N TYR A 52 -10.98 4.51 0.28
CA TYR A 52 -10.68 5.21 -0.97
C TYR A 52 -10.90 4.27 -2.17
N LYS A 53 -12.12 4.28 -2.71
CA LYS A 53 -12.53 3.34 -3.77
C LYS A 53 -11.70 3.47 -5.05
N ASP A 54 -11.22 4.68 -5.34
CA ASP A 54 -10.35 4.97 -6.47
C ASP A 54 -8.93 4.37 -6.33
N ALA A 55 -8.55 3.99 -5.11
CA ALA A 55 -7.32 3.20 -4.89
C ALA A 55 -7.46 1.72 -5.28
N SER A 56 -8.69 1.23 -5.56
CA SER A 56 -8.95 -0.16 -5.93
C SER A 56 -8.76 -0.41 -7.43
N ILE A 57 -8.59 -1.67 -7.81
CA ILE A 57 -8.68 -2.13 -9.20
C ILE A 57 -10.13 -1.94 -9.67
N PRO A 58 -10.40 -1.04 -10.66
CA PRO A 58 -11.75 -0.75 -11.10
C PRO A 58 -12.30 -1.84 -12.02
N LEU A 59 -13.63 -2.02 -12.02
CA LEU A 59 -14.32 -2.73 -13.08
C LEU A 59 -14.44 -1.84 -14.33
N ILE A 60 -14.30 -2.44 -15.52
CA ILE A 60 -14.24 -1.70 -16.80
C ILE A 60 -15.54 -0.96 -17.13
N ASP A 61 -16.68 -1.45 -16.62
CA ASP A 61 -17.98 -0.84 -16.79
C ASP A 61 -18.28 0.29 -15.78
N GLY A 62 -17.34 0.55 -14.86
CA GLY A 62 -17.50 1.55 -13.81
C GLY A 62 -18.50 1.18 -12.71
N SER A 63 -19.06 -0.02 -12.71
CA SER A 63 -20.07 -0.45 -11.72
C SER A 63 -19.49 -0.66 -10.31
N GLY A 64 -18.18 -0.82 -10.21
CA GLY A 64 -17.53 -1.09 -8.94
C GLY A 64 -16.03 -1.35 -9.04
N ARG A 65 -15.56 -2.22 -8.19
CA ARG A 65 -14.16 -2.60 -8.06
C ARG A 65 -14.00 -4.13 -8.08
N TRP A 66 -12.87 -4.58 -8.56
CA TRP A 66 -12.50 -5.99 -8.52
C TRP A 66 -12.24 -6.44 -7.06
N LEU A 67 -12.65 -7.66 -6.77
CA LEU A 67 -12.38 -8.35 -5.50
C LEU A 67 -11.70 -9.68 -5.79
N ASP A 68 -10.79 -10.08 -4.92
CA ASP A 68 -10.05 -11.35 -5.03
C ASP A 68 -10.91 -12.61 -4.89
N ASN A 69 -12.15 -12.44 -4.49
CA ASN A 69 -13.18 -13.48 -4.44
C ASN A 69 -14.58 -12.86 -4.52
N SER A 70 -15.61 -13.67 -4.57
CA SER A 70 -16.99 -13.16 -4.51
C SER A 70 -17.30 -12.55 -3.13
N VAL A 71 -18.25 -11.63 -3.09
CA VAL A 71 -18.68 -10.96 -1.85
C VAL A 71 -19.13 -11.98 -0.79
N GLU A 72 -19.86 -13.03 -1.23
CA GLU A 72 -20.37 -14.09 -0.35
C GLU A 72 -19.24 -14.91 0.29
N LYS A 73 -18.08 -14.94 -0.35
CA LYS A 73 -16.88 -15.63 0.17
C LYS A 73 -15.90 -14.67 0.85
N GLY A 74 -16.34 -13.43 1.09
CA GLY A 74 -15.54 -12.44 1.79
C GLY A 74 -14.44 -11.82 0.93
N GLY A 75 -14.64 -11.73 -0.39
CA GLY A 75 -13.72 -11.13 -1.33
C GLY A 75 -13.31 -9.72 -0.92
N LYS A 76 -12.05 -9.39 -1.14
CA LYS A 76 -11.40 -8.15 -0.72
C LYS A 76 -10.87 -7.36 -1.92
N PRO A 77 -10.95 -6.03 -1.88
CA PRO A 77 -10.30 -5.19 -2.88
C PRO A 77 -8.79 -5.17 -2.66
N TRP A 78 -8.06 -5.00 -3.75
CA TRP A 78 -6.62 -4.74 -3.73
C TRP A 78 -6.33 -3.33 -4.23
N MET A 79 -5.24 -2.73 -3.74
CA MET A 79 -4.79 -1.45 -4.27
C MET A 79 -4.22 -1.60 -5.67
N THR A 80 -4.44 -0.58 -6.50
CA THR A 80 -3.88 -0.51 -7.86
C THR A 80 -2.75 0.52 -7.93
N PRO A 81 -1.61 0.19 -8.57
CA PRO A 81 -0.52 1.15 -8.79
C PRO A 81 -0.89 2.27 -9.78
N TYR A 82 -1.98 2.13 -10.52
CA TYR A 82 -2.48 3.15 -11.44
C TYR A 82 -3.19 4.32 -10.74
N SER A 83 -3.54 4.18 -9.47
CA SER A 83 -4.23 5.23 -8.72
C SER A 83 -3.24 6.24 -8.14
N GLU A 84 -3.46 7.53 -8.42
CA GLU A 84 -2.73 8.61 -7.78
C GLU A 84 -2.93 8.61 -6.25
N THR A 85 -4.10 8.19 -5.77
CA THR A 85 -4.41 8.04 -4.35
C THR A 85 -3.55 6.95 -3.71
N THR A 86 -3.36 5.81 -4.38
CA THR A 86 -2.43 4.75 -3.94
C THR A 86 -1.00 5.28 -3.83
N VAL A 87 -0.50 5.93 -4.89
CA VAL A 87 0.86 6.48 -4.92
C VAL A 87 1.05 7.51 -3.80
N SER A 88 0.10 8.44 -3.66
CA SER A 88 0.15 9.49 -2.63
C SER A 88 0.11 8.92 -1.21
N TYR A 89 -0.73 7.92 -0.95
CA TYR A 89 -0.80 7.25 0.34
C TYR A 89 0.50 6.54 0.69
N MET A 90 1.00 5.69 -0.21
CA MET A 90 2.22 4.92 0.03
C MET A 90 3.44 5.82 0.24
N THR A 91 3.58 6.87 -0.57
CA THR A 91 4.68 7.83 -0.42
C THR A 91 4.58 8.62 0.89
N ALA A 92 3.36 8.99 1.33
CA ALA A 92 3.17 9.69 2.60
C ALA A 92 3.52 8.80 3.81
N ILE A 93 3.15 7.51 3.79
CA ILE A 93 3.55 6.55 4.83
C ILE A 93 5.07 6.38 4.88
N ILE A 94 5.73 6.20 3.72
CA ILE A 94 7.20 6.10 3.65
C ILE A 94 7.86 7.36 4.22
N GLN A 95 7.38 8.55 3.86
CA GLN A 95 7.91 9.82 4.38
C GLN A 95 7.72 9.95 5.89
N GLU A 96 6.56 9.55 6.42
CA GLU A 96 6.28 9.58 7.86
C GLU A 96 7.26 8.70 8.63
N LEU A 97 7.50 7.48 8.16
CA LEU A 97 8.43 6.52 8.80
C LEU A 97 9.89 6.99 8.70
N ASP A 98 10.31 7.51 7.54
CA ASP A 98 11.65 8.08 7.35
C ASP A 98 11.89 9.27 8.29
N ASN A 99 10.93 10.20 8.36
CA ASN A 99 11.00 11.36 9.26
C ASN A 99 10.98 10.96 10.75
N ALA A 100 10.34 9.84 11.08
CA ALA A 100 10.30 9.29 12.44
C ALA A 100 11.62 8.62 12.86
N GLY A 101 12.51 8.27 11.91
CA GLY A 101 13.79 7.65 12.20
C GLY A 101 13.79 6.12 12.11
N PHE A 102 12.86 5.53 11.37
CA PHE A 102 12.91 4.10 11.03
C PHE A 102 14.14 3.79 10.17
N SER A 103 14.74 2.63 10.37
CA SER A 103 15.92 2.21 9.63
C SER A 103 15.57 1.59 8.27
N ALA A 104 14.44 0.91 8.18
CA ALA A 104 13.93 0.36 6.93
C ALA A 104 12.40 0.24 6.92
N ALA A 105 11.82 0.29 5.73
CA ALA A 105 10.47 -0.15 5.41
C ALA A 105 10.57 -1.40 4.52
N ILE A 106 10.00 -2.51 4.99
CA ILE A 106 9.89 -3.77 4.25
C ILE A 106 8.48 -3.80 3.65
N CYS A 107 8.39 -3.56 2.37
CA CYS A 107 7.16 -3.42 1.61
C CYS A 107 6.79 -4.79 1.03
N GLN A 108 5.93 -5.51 1.75
CA GLN A 108 5.41 -6.83 1.37
C GLN A 108 4.28 -6.71 0.33
N ASP A 109 3.99 -7.83 -0.31
CA ASP A 109 2.92 -7.91 -1.30
C ASP A 109 3.08 -6.87 -2.43
N PHE A 110 4.32 -6.62 -2.86
CA PHE A 110 4.61 -5.74 -3.99
C PHE A 110 4.39 -6.50 -5.30
N VAL A 111 3.16 -7.02 -5.49
CA VAL A 111 2.76 -7.89 -6.58
C VAL A 111 1.35 -7.56 -7.05
N TYR A 112 0.97 -8.00 -8.25
CA TYR A 112 -0.45 -8.03 -8.63
C TYR A 112 -1.15 -9.24 -8.02
N PRO A 113 -2.46 -9.14 -7.73
CA PRO A 113 -3.24 -10.31 -7.34
C PRO A 113 -3.22 -11.38 -8.43
N SER A 114 -3.46 -12.63 -8.03
CA SER A 114 -3.65 -13.73 -8.97
C SER A 114 -5.02 -13.63 -9.61
N PHE A 115 -5.07 -13.01 -10.78
CA PHE A 115 -6.31 -12.89 -11.55
C PHE A 115 -6.75 -14.24 -12.14
N TRP A 116 -8.06 -14.47 -12.14
CA TRP A 116 -8.66 -15.58 -12.90
C TRP A 116 -8.78 -15.22 -14.36
N GLU A 117 -8.82 -16.22 -15.25
CA GLU A 117 -9.00 -15.97 -16.69
C GLU A 117 -10.33 -15.23 -16.97
N SER A 118 -11.38 -15.50 -16.18
CA SER A 118 -12.66 -14.80 -16.27
C SER A 118 -12.60 -13.31 -15.88
N ASP A 119 -11.56 -12.88 -15.16
CA ASP A 119 -11.45 -11.47 -14.75
C ASP A 119 -11.17 -10.56 -15.96
N ARG A 120 -10.63 -11.14 -17.06
CA ARG A 120 -10.40 -10.43 -18.33
C ARG A 120 -11.66 -9.80 -18.92
N ASP A 121 -12.83 -10.31 -18.55
CA ASP A 121 -14.11 -9.79 -19.03
C ASP A 121 -14.56 -8.55 -18.19
N PHE A 122 -13.92 -8.29 -17.06
CA PHE A 122 -14.39 -7.31 -16.08
C PHE A 122 -13.39 -6.20 -15.75
N ILE A 123 -12.08 -6.42 -16.00
CA ILE A 123 -11.05 -5.42 -15.73
C ILE A 123 -10.26 -5.10 -16.99
N ASP A 124 -9.53 -3.97 -17.00
CA ASP A 124 -8.73 -3.54 -18.14
C ASP A 124 -7.60 -4.54 -18.42
N VAL A 125 -7.73 -5.25 -19.55
CA VAL A 125 -6.78 -6.30 -19.96
C VAL A 125 -5.39 -5.73 -20.26
N ASP A 126 -5.30 -4.56 -20.89
CA ASP A 126 -4.03 -3.96 -21.25
C ASP A 126 -3.29 -3.51 -19.97
N ALA A 127 -4.00 -2.92 -19.01
CA ALA A 127 -3.44 -2.49 -17.74
C ALA A 127 -2.98 -3.67 -16.86
N TYR A 128 -3.79 -4.71 -16.70
CA TYR A 128 -3.56 -5.72 -15.67
C TYR A 128 -2.98 -7.06 -16.18
N PHE A 129 -3.08 -7.34 -17.48
CA PHE A 129 -2.49 -8.54 -18.11
C PHE A 129 -1.43 -8.20 -19.15
N GLY A 130 -1.39 -6.95 -19.64
CA GLY A 130 -0.42 -6.46 -20.61
C GLY A 130 0.94 -6.10 -20.03
N ALA A 131 1.81 -5.54 -20.87
CA ALA A 131 3.16 -5.12 -20.47
C ALA A 131 3.15 -3.88 -19.55
N ASP A 132 2.14 -3.03 -19.67
CA ASP A 132 2.05 -1.76 -18.94
C ASP A 132 1.98 -1.94 -17.42
N ARG A 133 1.51 -3.11 -16.95
CA ARG A 133 1.51 -3.44 -15.52
C ARG A 133 2.90 -3.36 -14.88
N TYR A 134 3.94 -3.75 -15.61
CA TYR A 134 5.32 -3.70 -15.09
C TYR A 134 5.80 -2.26 -14.93
N LYS A 135 5.42 -1.40 -15.86
CA LYS A 135 5.74 0.03 -15.76
C LYS A 135 5.00 0.68 -14.60
N ALA A 136 3.73 0.39 -14.39
CA ALA A 136 2.96 0.95 -13.28
C ALA A 136 3.55 0.54 -11.91
N MET A 137 3.96 -0.72 -11.76
CA MET A 137 4.66 -1.18 -10.56
C MET A 137 6.02 -0.50 -10.39
N GLN A 138 6.78 -0.33 -11.48
CA GLN A 138 8.05 0.40 -11.45
C GLN A 138 7.85 1.86 -11.01
N ASP A 139 6.85 2.54 -11.57
CA ASP A 139 6.56 3.95 -11.22
C ASP A 139 6.17 4.08 -9.74
N LEU A 140 5.39 3.13 -9.20
CA LEU A 140 5.08 3.08 -7.77
C LEU A 140 6.32 2.82 -6.92
N ALA A 141 7.18 1.85 -7.33
CA ALA A 141 8.45 1.57 -6.65
C ALA A 141 9.34 2.81 -6.60
N ASP A 142 9.52 3.48 -7.73
CA ASP A 142 10.34 4.68 -7.85
C ASP A 142 9.78 5.81 -6.95
N ALA A 143 8.46 5.99 -6.93
CA ALA A 143 7.81 6.97 -6.06
C ALA A 143 8.06 6.68 -4.58
N MET A 144 7.92 5.42 -4.14
CA MET A 144 8.15 5.01 -2.75
C MET A 144 9.63 5.17 -2.36
N VAL A 145 10.57 4.73 -3.21
CA VAL A 145 12.01 4.87 -2.94
C VAL A 145 12.41 6.33 -2.88
N ASN A 146 11.93 7.17 -3.81
CA ASN A 146 12.23 8.60 -3.83
C ASN A 146 11.58 9.38 -2.66
N ALA A 147 10.55 8.83 -2.03
CA ALA A 147 9.93 9.42 -0.85
C ALA A 147 10.79 9.31 0.42
N SER A 148 11.74 8.37 0.44
CA SER A 148 12.68 8.17 1.54
C SER A 148 14.01 8.88 1.27
N LYS A 149 14.60 9.47 2.32
CA LYS A 149 15.92 10.13 2.25
C LYS A 149 16.99 9.38 3.03
N ASN A 150 16.62 8.80 4.16
CA ASN A 150 17.54 8.19 5.11
C ASN A 150 17.20 6.73 5.39
N MET A 151 15.94 6.35 5.24
CA MET A 151 15.45 5.00 5.49
C MET A 151 15.63 4.11 4.25
N THR A 152 16.01 2.86 4.43
CA THR A 152 16.05 1.87 3.33
C THR A 152 14.63 1.39 3.01
N VAL A 153 14.25 1.45 1.74
CA VAL A 153 12.99 0.85 1.24
C VAL A 153 13.33 -0.49 0.59
N VAL A 154 12.76 -1.57 1.10
CA VAL A 154 12.92 -2.93 0.58
C VAL A 154 11.59 -3.35 -0.03
N LEU A 155 11.60 -3.77 -1.29
CA LEU A 155 10.41 -4.27 -1.99
C LEU A 155 10.47 -5.81 -2.02
N ASP A 156 9.47 -6.44 -1.42
CA ASP A 156 9.29 -7.89 -1.41
C ASP A 156 8.29 -8.25 -2.51
N MET A 157 8.79 -8.95 -3.52
CA MET A 157 8.06 -9.29 -4.75
C MET A 157 7.71 -10.79 -4.84
N ASP A 158 7.80 -11.52 -3.73
CA ASP A 158 7.46 -12.95 -3.67
C ASP A 158 5.98 -13.20 -3.38
#